data_aed70ae49b08c8663c034414967e7021
#
_entry.id   aed70ae49b08c8663c034414967e7021
#
_cell.length_a   1.000
_cell.length_b   1.000
_cell.length_c   1.000
_cell.angle_alpha   90.00
_cell.angle_beta   90.00
_cell.angle_gamma   90.00
#
_symmetry.space_group_name_H-M   'P 1'
#
loop_
_entity.id
_entity.type
_entity.pdbx_description
1 polymer ?
#
loop_
_entity_poly.entity_id
_entity_poly.type
_entity_poly.pdbx_seq_one_letter_code
_entity_poly.pdbx_strand_id
1 'polypeptide(L)'
;MMKWVFALFFLLIFDVDVSAQVDPHFSQYYAYALWMNPALAGATQMDYRATLIHRNQNFGNVNTFSTSGLSAEMTTNQNINIGLNVLSQTATSGGYGYLNGALSLAYTGVKLGYNEDYNITFGMTVGFLNRRFDPSRFQLGDQYEPGVGFTPLLPSADNFNNAASTVLDAGAGIAFFDTNPLKRANFYAAFSMNHLTQPEDPFVDSQGKLRLPVRYLVNAGVSLKLGNDMVLIPHVLYARQGNAQERMAGLYLTIPYGETSELIAGGNIRFKDAIVPYAGFTFNNFTLGMSYDINPALRSSGTSTNTFEISLTFFKRKSGNYRGVRCPVF
;
A
#
# COMPACT_ATOMS: atom_id res chain seq x y z
N MET A 1 45.86 -20.25 18.09
CA MET A 1 45.17 -20.47 16.81
C MET A 1 43.64 -20.67 16.96
N MET A 2 43.16 -21.39 17.96
CA MET A 2 41.70 -21.70 18.13
C MET A 2 40.78 -20.47 18.41
N LYS A 3 41.30 -19.39 19.00
CA LYS A 3 40.51 -18.16 19.26
C LYS A 3 40.15 -17.36 18.00
N TRP A 4 40.94 -17.44 16.94
CA TRP A 4 40.70 -16.75 15.66
C TRP A 4 39.70 -17.49 14.77
N VAL A 5 39.55 -18.80 14.94
CA VAL A 5 38.57 -19.62 14.21
C VAL A 5 37.16 -19.32 14.75
N PHE A 6 36.99 -19.09 16.06
CA PHE A 6 35.72 -18.69 16.64
C PHE A 6 35.29 -17.28 16.22
N ALA A 7 36.24 -16.35 16.07
CA ALA A 7 35.95 -15.01 15.59
C ALA A 7 35.51 -14.99 14.11
N LEU A 8 36.10 -15.87 13.28
CA LEU A 8 35.72 -16.01 11.87
C LEU A 8 34.34 -16.70 11.72
N PHE A 9 34.00 -17.61 12.62
CA PHE A 9 32.68 -18.28 12.62
C PHE A 9 31.56 -17.35 13.08
N PHE A 10 31.85 -16.38 13.94
CA PHE A 10 30.87 -15.39 14.40
C PHE A 10 30.58 -14.29 13.35
N LEU A 11 31.52 -14.07 12.41
CA LEU A 11 31.35 -13.12 11.29
C LEU A 11 30.48 -13.66 10.16
N LEU A 12 30.25 -14.97 10.11
CA LEU A 12 29.42 -15.64 9.07
C LEU A 12 27.93 -15.76 9.43
N ILE A 13 27.49 -15.25 10.61
CA ILE A 13 26.10 -15.40 11.09
C ILE A 13 25.29 -14.10 10.94
N PHE A 14 25.86 -13.03 10.41
CA PHE A 14 25.08 -11.85 10.05
C PHE A 14 24.59 -11.96 8.61
N ASP A 15 23.55 -12.76 8.39
CA ASP A 15 22.69 -12.58 7.23
C ASP A 15 22.06 -11.19 7.35
N VAL A 16 22.62 -10.22 6.65
CA VAL A 16 21.97 -8.95 6.43
C VAL A 16 20.84 -9.23 5.44
N ASP A 17 19.66 -9.51 5.95
CA ASP A 17 18.44 -9.56 5.14
C ASP A 17 18.26 -8.17 4.50
N VAL A 18 18.74 -8.01 3.28
CA VAL A 18 18.44 -6.86 2.45
C VAL A 18 16.97 -7.02 2.01
N SER A 19 16.09 -6.46 2.80
CA SER A 19 14.66 -6.41 2.48
C SER A 19 14.42 -5.25 1.53
N ALA A 20 14.40 -5.53 0.23
CA ALA A 20 14.00 -4.55 -0.77
C ALA A 20 12.48 -4.63 -0.95
N GLN A 21 11.79 -3.50 -0.80
CA GLN A 21 10.38 -3.39 -1.17
C GLN A 21 10.27 -3.47 -2.70
N VAL A 22 9.37 -4.31 -3.19
CA VAL A 22 9.17 -4.49 -4.63
C VAL A 22 8.06 -3.58 -5.12
N ASP A 23 6.95 -3.50 -4.38
CA ASP A 23 5.79 -2.67 -4.73
C ASP A 23 5.69 -1.40 -3.90
N PRO A 24 5.14 -0.32 -4.49
CA PRO A 24 4.79 0.89 -3.76
C PRO A 24 3.78 0.61 -2.63
N HIS A 25 3.95 1.29 -1.50
CA HIS A 25 3.04 1.19 -0.36
C HIS A 25 2.67 2.57 0.15
N PHE A 26 1.55 2.63 0.87
CA PHE A 26 1.06 3.82 1.56
C PHE A 26 0.90 3.54 3.05
N SER A 27 1.27 4.50 3.89
CA SER A 27 1.01 4.44 5.32
C SER A 27 -0.49 4.61 5.61
N GLN A 28 -1.21 5.35 4.75
CA GLN A 28 -2.67 5.46 4.73
C GLN A 28 -3.30 4.39 3.82
N TYR A 29 -2.90 3.13 3.98
CA TYR A 29 -3.33 2.03 3.10
C TYR A 29 -4.85 1.89 2.99
N TYR A 30 -5.59 2.18 4.07
CA TYR A 30 -7.05 2.12 4.11
C TYR A 30 -7.72 3.17 3.19
N ALA A 31 -7.07 4.30 2.93
CA ALA A 31 -7.60 5.29 1.98
C ALA A 31 -7.52 4.78 0.53
N TYR A 32 -6.56 3.92 0.21
CA TYR A 32 -6.35 3.36 -1.12
C TYR A 32 -6.61 1.84 -1.15
N ALA A 33 -7.80 1.45 -0.70
CA ALA A 33 -8.16 0.08 -0.39
C ALA A 33 -8.11 -0.90 -1.58
N LEU A 34 -8.45 -0.44 -2.80
CA LEU A 34 -8.43 -1.29 -4.00
C LEU A 34 -7.03 -1.78 -4.36
N TRP A 35 -5.99 -1.04 -4.03
CA TRP A 35 -4.60 -1.46 -4.17
C TRP A 35 -4.23 -2.61 -3.23
N MET A 36 -4.91 -2.67 -2.10
CA MET A 36 -4.68 -3.68 -1.08
C MET A 36 -5.42 -4.98 -1.43
N ASN A 37 -6.70 -4.87 -1.79
CA ASN A 37 -7.54 -6.04 -1.98
C ASN A 37 -8.73 -5.71 -2.88
N PRO A 38 -8.90 -6.40 -4.02
CA PRO A 38 -10.03 -6.17 -4.91
C PRO A 38 -11.41 -6.50 -4.28
N ALA A 39 -11.46 -7.37 -3.25
CA ALA A 39 -12.69 -7.68 -2.53
C ALA A 39 -13.24 -6.51 -1.70
N LEU A 40 -12.45 -5.44 -1.54
CA LEU A 40 -12.88 -4.22 -0.84
C LEU A 40 -13.67 -3.27 -1.76
N ALA A 41 -13.77 -3.55 -3.06
CA ALA A 41 -14.60 -2.75 -3.96
C ALA A 41 -16.07 -2.78 -3.52
N GLY A 42 -16.60 -1.60 -3.19
CA GLY A 42 -17.98 -1.44 -2.72
C GLY A 42 -18.28 -2.05 -1.35
N ALA A 43 -17.28 -2.53 -0.61
CA ALA A 43 -17.46 -3.10 0.73
C ALA A 43 -17.97 -2.07 1.76
N THR A 44 -17.76 -0.79 1.51
CA THR A 44 -18.16 0.32 2.39
C THR A 44 -19.62 0.75 2.24
N GLN A 45 -20.40 0.09 1.38
CA GLN A 45 -21.82 0.39 1.10
C GLN A 45 -22.08 1.85 0.68
N MET A 46 -21.13 2.44 -0.01
CA MET A 46 -21.29 3.74 -0.66
C MET A 46 -21.77 3.54 -2.10
N ASP A 47 -22.56 4.45 -2.65
CA ASP A 47 -22.95 4.41 -4.06
C ASP A 47 -21.70 4.46 -4.94
N TYR A 48 -20.81 5.40 -4.61
CA TYR A 48 -19.49 5.52 -5.22
C TYR A 48 -18.48 6.14 -4.24
N ARG A 49 -17.23 5.82 -4.46
CA ARG A 49 -16.08 6.41 -3.77
C ARG A 49 -14.95 6.63 -4.75
N ALA A 50 -14.30 7.77 -4.68
CA ALA A 50 -13.09 8.08 -5.41
C ALA A 50 -12.04 8.62 -4.45
N THR A 51 -10.81 8.12 -4.55
CA THR A 51 -9.70 8.54 -3.69
C THR A 51 -8.50 8.92 -4.54
N LEU A 52 -7.93 10.08 -4.22
CA LEU A 52 -6.60 10.51 -4.62
C LEU A 52 -5.69 10.39 -3.41
N ILE A 53 -4.51 9.83 -3.60
CA ILE A 53 -3.46 9.75 -2.57
C ILE A 53 -2.11 10.10 -3.18
N HIS A 54 -1.33 10.85 -2.44
CA HIS A 54 0.03 11.21 -2.84
C HIS A 54 0.99 11.02 -1.68
N ARG A 55 2.11 10.35 -1.94
CA ARG A 55 3.22 10.12 -1.02
C ARG A 55 4.49 10.67 -1.63
N ASN A 56 5.17 11.50 -0.88
CA ASN A 56 6.51 11.97 -1.19
C ASN A 56 7.48 11.43 -0.13
N GLN A 57 8.47 10.67 -0.57
CA GLN A 57 9.43 9.99 0.29
C GLN A 57 10.84 10.42 -0.08
N ASN A 58 11.44 11.26 0.77
CA ASN A 58 12.80 11.78 0.60
C ASN A 58 13.78 10.98 1.43
N PHE A 59 14.83 10.47 0.81
CA PHE A 59 15.98 9.86 1.46
C PHE A 59 17.18 10.80 1.34
N GLY A 60 17.39 11.66 2.36
CA GLY A 60 18.44 12.66 2.30
C GLY A 60 18.29 13.63 1.11
N ASN A 61 19.42 14.07 0.54
CA ASN A 61 19.41 15.02 -0.58
C ASN A 61 19.44 14.36 -1.97
N VAL A 62 19.42 13.03 -2.07
CA VAL A 62 19.79 12.33 -3.31
C VAL A 62 18.63 11.56 -3.96
N ASN A 63 17.73 10.96 -3.19
CA ASN A 63 16.68 10.09 -3.74
C ASN A 63 15.30 10.48 -3.22
N THR A 64 14.44 10.90 -4.13
CA THR A 64 13.03 11.15 -3.83
C THR A 64 12.18 10.17 -4.59
N PHE A 65 11.33 9.42 -3.87
CA PHE A 65 10.23 8.67 -4.48
C PHE A 65 8.94 9.47 -4.35
N SER A 66 8.29 9.66 -5.47
CA SER A 66 6.97 10.28 -5.56
C SER A 66 5.97 9.24 -6.04
N THR A 67 4.98 8.94 -5.20
CA THR A 67 3.96 7.94 -5.49
C THR A 67 2.58 8.58 -5.45
N SER A 68 1.82 8.43 -6.51
CA SER A 68 0.43 8.92 -6.61
C SER A 68 -0.50 7.78 -6.95
N GLY A 69 -1.64 7.73 -6.28
CA GLY A 69 -2.68 6.76 -6.53
C GLY A 69 -4.03 7.43 -6.77
N LEU A 70 -4.78 6.91 -7.73
CA LEU A 70 -6.17 7.23 -7.99
C LEU A 70 -6.97 5.94 -7.94
N SER A 71 -8.00 5.88 -7.10
CA SER A 71 -8.97 4.79 -7.15
C SER A 71 -10.39 5.34 -7.27
N ALA A 72 -11.23 4.59 -7.96
CA ALA A 72 -12.67 4.85 -8.03
C ALA A 72 -13.42 3.54 -7.92
N GLU A 73 -14.50 3.51 -7.18
CA GLU A 73 -15.35 2.35 -7.04
C GLU A 73 -16.82 2.74 -7.06
N MET A 74 -17.63 1.82 -7.53
CA MET A 74 -19.07 1.97 -7.63
C MET A 74 -19.75 0.68 -7.19
N THR A 75 -20.77 0.81 -6.33
CA THR A 75 -21.62 -0.30 -5.96
C THR A 75 -22.81 -0.38 -6.91
N THR A 76 -23.10 -1.60 -7.37
CA THR A 76 -24.32 -1.85 -8.14
C THR A 76 -25.44 -2.38 -7.23
N ASN A 77 -26.67 -2.43 -7.75
CA ASN A 77 -27.79 -3.02 -7.03
C ASN A 77 -27.82 -4.56 -7.10
N GLN A 78 -26.83 -5.19 -7.75
CA GLN A 78 -26.80 -6.63 -8.04
C GLN A 78 -25.70 -7.39 -7.29
N ASN A 79 -25.24 -6.89 -6.14
CA ASN A 79 -24.13 -7.49 -5.37
C ASN A 79 -22.78 -7.60 -6.14
N ILE A 80 -22.68 -7.01 -7.32
CA ILE A 80 -21.45 -6.92 -8.11
C ILE A 80 -21.01 -5.48 -8.07
N ASN A 81 -19.78 -5.23 -7.62
CA ASN A 81 -19.21 -3.91 -7.51
C ASN A 81 -17.99 -3.81 -8.43
N ILE A 82 -17.75 -2.63 -8.93
CA ILE A 82 -16.67 -2.35 -9.88
C ILE A 82 -15.72 -1.35 -9.25
N GLY A 83 -14.43 -1.59 -9.44
CA GLY A 83 -13.36 -0.70 -9.01
C GLY A 83 -12.35 -0.47 -10.11
N LEU A 84 -11.77 0.71 -10.13
CA LEU A 84 -10.62 1.09 -10.94
C LEU A 84 -9.55 1.63 -10.02
N ASN A 85 -8.31 1.20 -10.21
CA ASN A 85 -7.17 1.84 -9.57
C ASN A 85 -6.05 2.10 -10.56
N VAL A 86 -5.39 3.23 -10.38
CA VAL A 86 -4.19 3.63 -11.11
C VAL A 86 -3.17 4.11 -10.10
N LEU A 87 -1.96 3.57 -10.16
CA LEU A 87 -0.86 3.95 -9.30
C LEU A 87 0.37 4.26 -10.14
N SER A 88 0.98 5.40 -9.85
CA SER A 88 2.23 5.82 -10.48
C SER A 88 3.27 6.13 -9.41
N GLN A 89 4.47 5.60 -9.57
CA GLN A 89 5.62 5.95 -8.75
C GLN A 89 6.80 6.33 -9.66
N THR A 90 7.51 7.36 -9.26
CA THR A 90 8.74 7.81 -9.93
C THR A 90 9.84 7.97 -8.89
N ALA A 91 11.08 7.65 -9.27
CA ALA A 91 12.27 7.99 -8.51
C ALA A 91 13.08 9.04 -9.26
N THR A 92 13.57 10.04 -8.52
CA THR A 92 14.32 11.16 -9.11
C THR A 92 15.67 10.70 -9.67
N SER A 93 16.35 9.80 -8.97
CA SER A 93 17.58 9.17 -9.45
C SER A 93 17.26 7.96 -10.32
N GLY A 94 18.00 7.76 -11.39
CA GLY A 94 17.88 6.62 -12.31
C GLY A 94 16.65 6.61 -13.20
N GLY A 95 15.81 7.66 -13.19
CA GLY A 95 14.64 7.76 -14.08
C GLY A 95 13.65 6.60 -13.95
N TYR A 96 13.60 5.94 -12.77
CA TYR A 96 12.67 4.84 -12.51
C TYR A 96 11.24 5.33 -12.55
N GLY A 97 10.41 4.59 -13.27
CA GLY A 97 8.97 4.77 -13.34
C GLY A 97 8.24 3.44 -13.17
N TYR A 98 7.20 3.46 -12.37
CA TYR A 98 6.27 2.37 -12.13
C TYR A 98 4.86 2.90 -12.41
N LEU A 99 4.09 2.23 -13.23
CA LEU A 99 2.69 2.54 -13.52
C LEU A 99 1.89 1.25 -13.49
N ASN A 100 0.90 1.20 -12.61
CA ASN A 100 -0.08 0.12 -12.55
C ASN A 100 -1.47 0.69 -12.82
N GLY A 101 -2.24 0.02 -13.67
CA GLY A 101 -3.64 0.32 -13.89
C GLY A 101 -4.44 -0.98 -13.89
N ALA A 102 -5.49 -1.05 -13.05
CA ALA A 102 -6.25 -2.28 -12.89
C ALA A 102 -7.74 -2.03 -12.65
N LEU A 103 -8.56 -2.94 -13.21
CA LEU A 103 -9.99 -3.02 -13.00
C LEU A 103 -10.28 -4.16 -12.01
N SER A 104 -11.14 -3.89 -11.04
CA SER A 104 -11.56 -4.84 -10.01
C SER A 104 -13.05 -5.13 -10.14
N LEU A 105 -13.41 -6.38 -9.94
CA LEU A 105 -14.79 -6.83 -9.79
C LEU A 105 -14.90 -7.51 -8.42
N ALA A 106 -15.90 -7.12 -7.63
CA ALA A 106 -16.16 -7.71 -6.33
C ALA A 106 -17.61 -8.19 -6.24
N TYR A 107 -17.77 -9.39 -5.69
CA TYR A 107 -19.07 -9.96 -5.37
C TYR A 107 -19.32 -9.89 -3.86
N THR A 108 -20.39 -9.19 -3.47
CA THR A 108 -20.73 -8.90 -2.06
C THR A 108 -22.02 -9.60 -1.61
N GLY A 109 -22.50 -10.57 -2.39
CA GLY A 109 -23.79 -11.23 -2.16
C GLY A 109 -23.78 -12.38 -1.15
N VAL A 110 -22.62 -12.77 -0.60
CA VAL A 110 -22.57 -13.85 0.40
C VAL A 110 -22.77 -13.27 1.79
N LYS A 111 -23.94 -13.52 2.33
CA LYS A 111 -24.35 -13.06 3.64
C LYS A 111 -24.64 -14.25 4.54
N LEU A 112 -24.21 -14.20 5.79
CA LEU A 112 -24.34 -15.26 6.77
C LEU A 112 -24.98 -14.73 8.05
N GLY A 113 -25.54 -15.67 8.86
CA GLY A 113 -26.24 -15.32 10.08
C GLY A 113 -27.74 -15.12 9.85
N TYR A 114 -28.53 -15.22 10.92
CA TYR A 114 -29.98 -15.11 10.87
C TYR A 114 -30.47 -13.75 10.35
N ASN A 115 -29.74 -12.66 10.67
CA ASN A 115 -30.05 -11.29 10.26
C ASN A 115 -29.12 -10.81 9.13
N GLU A 116 -28.44 -11.70 8.42
CA GLU A 116 -27.43 -11.33 7.41
C GLU A 116 -26.32 -10.43 7.98
N ASP A 117 -25.94 -10.64 9.25
CA ASP A 117 -24.99 -9.79 9.97
C ASP A 117 -23.54 -9.95 9.53
N TYR A 118 -23.23 -11.01 8.79
CA TYR A 118 -21.87 -11.29 8.33
C TYR A 118 -21.81 -11.29 6.82
N ASN A 119 -20.94 -10.51 6.26
CA ASN A 119 -20.73 -10.41 4.82
C ASN A 119 -19.36 -10.99 4.44
N ILE A 120 -19.36 -11.87 3.43
CA ILE A 120 -18.13 -12.32 2.77
C ILE A 120 -18.15 -11.75 1.37
N THR A 121 -17.06 -11.08 1.01
CA THR A 121 -16.85 -10.50 -0.32
C THR A 121 -15.71 -11.23 -1.01
N PHE A 122 -15.85 -11.46 -2.30
CA PHE A 122 -14.82 -12.01 -3.17
C PHE A 122 -14.49 -10.98 -4.23
N GLY A 123 -13.21 -10.80 -4.52
CA GLY A 123 -12.78 -9.85 -5.51
C GLY A 123 -11.73 -10.42 -6.45
N MET A 124 -11.75 -9.95 -7.69
CA MET A 124 -10.74 -10.23 -8.69
C MET A 124 -10.32 -8.92 -9.33
N THR A 125 -9.06 -8.82 -9.70
CA THR A 125 -8.53 -7.68 -10.44
C THR A 125 -7.71 -8.15 -11.63
N VAL A 126 -7.80 -7.40 -12.70
CA VAL A 126 -6.99 -7.57 -13.91
C VAL A 126 -6.54 -6.21 -14.39
N GLY A 127 -5.30 -6.12 -14.83
CA GLY A 127 -4.73 -4.85 -15.25
C GLY A 127 -3.39 -5.01 -15.94
N PHE A 128 -2.65 -3.93 -15.97
CA PHE A 128 -1.29 -3.90 -16.49
C PHE A 128 -0.33 -3.28 -15.49
N LEU A 129 0.91 -3.72 -15.58
CA LEU A 129 2.05 -3.16 -14.87
C LEU A 129 3.09 -2.73 -15.90
N ASN A 130 3.41 -1.44 -15.94
CA ASN A 130 4.50 -0.88 -16.70
C ASN A 130 5.62 -0.45 -15.75
N ARG A 131 6.82 -0.94 -15.99
CA ARG A 131 8.04 -0.52 -15.29
C ARG A 131 9.05 -0.03 -16.31
N ARG A 132 9.72 1.07 -16.00
CA ARG A 132 10.74 1.67 -16.85
C ARG A 132 11.84 2.30 -16.03
N PHE A 133 13.01 2.41 -16.61
CA PHE A 133 14.09 3.23 -16.11
C PHE A 133 14.81 3.91 -17.27
N ASP A 134 15.59 4.92 -16.96
CA ASP A 134 16.37 5.66 -17.95
C ASP A 134 17.85 5.37 -17.72
N PRO A 135 18.48 4.51 -18.55
CA PRO A 135 19.88 4.17 -18.39
C PRO A 135 20.82 5.37 -18.43
N SER A 136 20.44 6.43 -19.15
CA SER A 136 21.27 7.64 -19.29
C SER A 136 21.42 8.44 -17.99
N ARG A 137 20.56 8.17 -17.00
CA ARG A 137 20.58 8.79 -15.68
C ARG A 137 21.36 7.99 -14.63
N PHE A 138 21.83 6.81 -14.96
CA PHE A 138 22.66 6.02 -14.07
C PHE A 138 24.10 6.51 -14.12
N GLN A 139 24.75 6.48 -12.96
CA GLN A 139 26.19 6.64 -12.83
C GLN A 139 26.75 5.25 -12.59
N LEU A 140 27.31 4.65 -13.64
CA LEU A 140 27.81 3.28 -13.60
C LEU A 140 29.26 3.27 -13.11
N GLY A 141 29.64 2.19 -12.41
CA GLY A 141 30.94 2.10 -11.76
C GLY A 141 32.11 2.10 -12.74
N ASP A 142 31.93 1.60 -13.95
CA ASP A 142 32.91 1.58 -15.05
C ASP A 142 33.08 2.94 -15.76
N GLN A 143 32.22 3.91 -15.44
CA GLN A 143 32.31 5.31 -15.92
C GLN A 143 33.06 6.24 -14.96
N TYR A 144 33.68 5.68 -13.92
CA TYR A 144 34.50 6.45 -12.98
C TYR A 144 35.98 6.35 -13.33
N GLU A 145 36.62 7.51 -13.59
CA GLU A 145 38.06 7.59 -13.80
C GLU A 145 38.78 8.01 -12.52
N PRO A 146 39.87 7.32 -12.12
CA PRO A 146 40.67 7.72 -10.96
C PRO A 146 41.19 9.15 -11.10
N GLY A 147 40.89 10.02 -10.13
CA GLY A 147 41.33 11.40 -10.09
C GLY A 147 40.46 12.39 -10.89
N VAL A 148 39.56 11.93 -11.76
CA VAL A 148 38.64 12.76 -12.56
C VAL A 148 37.21 12.67 -12.01
N GLY A 149 36.77 11.48 -11.61
CA GLY A 149 35.41 11.22 -11.13
C GLY A 149 34.52 10.60 -12.24
N PHE A 150 33.21 10.83 -12.13
CA PHE A 150 32.24 10.33 -13.07
C PHE A 150 32.35 11.02 -14.46
N THR A 151 32.58 10.22 -15.48
CA THR A 151 32.72 10.68 -16.88
C THR A 151 31.59 10.06 -17.73
N PRO A 152 30.47 10.77 -17.99
CA PRO A 152 29.29 10.21 -18.67
C PRO A 152 29.55 9.83 -20.14
N LEU A 153 30.66 10.27 -20.72
CA LEU A 153 31.04 9.97 -22.11
C LEU A 153 31.78 8.61 -22.25
N LEU A 154 32.19 7.99 -21.11
CA LEU A 154 32.77 6.65 -21.15
C LEU A 154 31.69 5.63 -21.49
N PRO A 155 31.93 4.75 -22.48
CA PRO A 155 31.02 3.67 -22.76
C PRO A 155 31.00 2.70 -21.57
N SER A 156 29.79 2.35 -21.12
CA SER A 156 29.65 1.30 -20.12
C SER A 156 29.54 -0.07 -20.77
N ALA A 157 30.11 -1.07 -20.09
CA ALA A 157 29.95 -2.46 -20.44
C ALA A 157 28.56 -3.02 -20.06
N ASP A 158 27.84 -2.31 -19.18
CA ASP A 158 26.48 -2.69 -18.79
C ASP A 158 25.49 -2.44 -19.95
N ASN A 159 24.98 -3.54 -20.48
CA ASN A 159 24.01 -3.50 -21.60
C ASN A 159 22.59 -3.58 -21.07
N PHE A 160 21.86 -2.48 -21.15
CA PHE A 160 20.45 -2.43 -20.81
C PHE A 160 19.59 -2.70 -22.06
N ASN A 161 19.35 -3.98 -22.34
CA ASN A 161 18.60 -4.39 -23.53
C ASN A 161 17.13 -3.95 -23.50
N ASN A 162 16.56 -3.80 -22.30
CA ASN A 162 15.17 -3.39 -22.10
C ASN A 162 15.06 -2.31 -21.03
N ALA A 163 14.77 -1.09 -21.46
CA ALA A 163 14.56 0.05 -20.56
C ALA A 163 13.10 0.19 -20.08
N ALA A 164 12.17 -0.55 -20.66
CA ALA A 164 10.76 -0.53 -20.30
C ALA A 164 10.07 -1.87 -20.57
N SER A 165 9.11 -2.23 -19.73
CA SER A 165 8.26 -3.41 -19.93
C SER A 165 6.84 -3.12 -19.49
N THR A 166 5.89 -3.63 -20.28
CA THR A 166 4.47 -3.63 -19.93
C THR A 166 3.96 -5.06 -19.93
N VAL A 167 3.41 -5.50 -18.81
CA VAL A 167 2.93 -6.87 -18.60
C VAL A 167 1.50 -6.86 -18.07
N LEU A 168 0.77 -7.94 -18.37
CA LEU A 168 -0.54 -8.19 -17.75
C LEU A 168 -0.35 -8.63 -16.31
N ASP A 169 -1.22 -8.15 -15.45
CA ASP A 169 -1.24 -8.49 -14.04
C ASP A 169 -2.64 -8.85 -13.57
N ALA A 170 -2.73 -9.73 -12.59
CA ALA A 170 -3.97 -10.17 -12.00
C ALA A 170 -3.83 -10.38 -10.50
N GLY A 171 -4.95 -10.22 -9.81
CA GLY A 171 -5.03 -10.45 -8.37
C GLY A 171 -6.40 -10.99 -7.96
N ALA A 172 -6.46 -11.52 -6.77
CA ALA A 172 -7.69 -12.01 -6.16
C ALA A 172 -7.71 -11.70 -4.67
N GLY A 173 -8.89 -11.63 -4.10
CA GLY A 173 -9.04 -11.38 -2.68
C GLY A 173 -10.36 -11.85 -2.11
N ILE A 174 -10.37 -11.95 -0.80
CA ILE A 174 -11.54 -12.23 0.02
C ILE A 174 -11.55 -11.27 1.20
N ALA A 175 -12.72 -10.85 1.62
CA ALA A 175 -12.88 -10.07 2.84
C ALA A 175 -14.13 -10.51 3.60
N PHE A 176 -14.05 -10.43 4.91
CA PHE A 176 -15.10 -10.73 5.86
C PHE A 176 -15.41 -9.51 6.69
N PHE A 177 -16.70 -9.23 6.89
CA PHE A 177 -17.18 -8.11 7.69
C PHE A 177 -18.30 -8.55 8.63
N ASP A 178 -18.18 -8.19 9.91
CA ASP A 178 -19.31 -8.19 10.84
C ASP A 178 -20.06 -6.86 10.70
N THR A 179 -21.28 -6.92 10.18
CA THR A 179 -22.10 -5.75 9.85
C THR A 179 -23.22 -5.50 10.86
N ASN A 180 -23.27 -6.25 11.97
CA ASN A 180 -24.33 -6.12 12.97
C ASN A 180 -24.31 -4.74 13.65
N PRO A 181 -25.34 -3.90 13.42
CA PRO A 181 -25.35 -2.53 13.96
C PRO A 181 -25.56 -2.48 15.46
N LEU A 182 -26.09 -3.54 16.09
CA LEU A 182 -26.39 -3.62 17.51
C LEU A 182 -25.16 -3.94 18.35
N LYS A 183 -24.12 -4.50 17.74
CA LYS A 183 -22.88 -4.82 18.45
C LYS A 183 -22.07 -3.55 18.72
N ARG A 184 -21.39 -3.55 19.85
CA ARG A 184 -20.38 -2.53 20.17
C ARG A 184 -19.06 -2.74 19.43
N ALA A 185 -18.77 -3.98 19.06
CA ALA A 185 -17.55 -4.36 18.39
C ALA A 185 -17.92 -5.09 17.08
N ASN A 186 -17.50 -4.55 15.96
CA ASN A 186 -17.64 -5.17 14.63
C ASN A 186 -16.25 -5.41 14.08
N PHE A 187 -15.94 -6.64 13.72
CA PHE A 187 -14.62 -6.96 13.20
C PHE A 187 -14.63 -7.20 11.69
N TYR A 188 -13.49 -7.01 11.07
CA TYR A 188 -13.25 -7.33 9.68
C TYR A 188 -11.90 -8.02 9.54
N ALA A 189 -11.79 -8.84 8.51
CA ALA A 189 -10.53 -9.44 8.10
C ALA A 189 -10.52 -9.60 6.59
N ALA A 190 -9.39 -9.39 5.96
CA ALA A 190 -9.26 -9.54 4.52
C ALA A 190 -7.91 -10.15 4.15
N PHE A 191 -7.93 -10.93 3.07
CA PHE A 191 -6.76 -11.56 2.47
C PHE A 191 -6.76 -11.32 0.98
N SER A 192 -5.61 -11.01 0.41
CA SER A 192 -5.44 -10.88 -1.04
C SER A 192 -4.11 -11.42 -1.53
N MET A 193 -4.09 -11.74 -2.81
CA MET A 193 -2.95 -12.15 -3.59
C MET A 193 -2.89 -11.29 -4.84
N ASN A 194 -1.84 -10.53 -5.02
CA ASN A 194 -1.58 -9.72 -6.21
C ASN A 194 -0.40 -10.31 -6.98
N HIS A 195 -0.24 -9.96 -8.26
CA HIS A 195 0.77 -10.50 -9.17
C HIS A 195 0.66 -12.02 -9.36
N LEU A 196 -0.56 -12.52 -9.50
CA LEU A 196 -0.82 -13.94 -9.74
C LEU A 196 -0.24 -14.43 -11.07
N THR A 197 -0.08 -13.54 -12.03
CA THR A 197 0.55 -13.80 -13.33
C THR A 197 2.05 -14.02 -13.23
N GLN A 198 2.67 -13.59 -12.12
CA GLN A 198 4.12 -13.62 -11.91
C GLN A 198 4.89 -13.15 -13.17
N PRO A 199 4.66 -11.92 -13.63
CA PRO A 199 5.27 -11.45 -14.86
C PRO A 199 6.80 -11.45 -14.75
N GLU A 200 7.46 -11.72 -15.88
CA GLU A 200 8.93 -11.70 -15.94
C GLU A 200 9.46 -10.30 -15.67
N ASP A 201 10.58 -10.22 -14.94
CA ASP A 201 11.29 -8.97 -14.71
C ASP A 201 12.16 -8.65 -15.92
N PRO A 202 11.87 -7.56 -16.64
CA PRO A 202 12.59 -7.25 -17.87
C PRO A 202 13.98 -6.68 -17.65
N PHE A 203 14.33 -6.29 -16.44
CA PHE A 203 15.55 -5.56 -16.12
C PHE A 203 16.72 -6.45 -15.77
N VAL A 204 16.49 -7.75 -15.65
CA VAL A 204 17.53 -8.70 -15.37
C VAL A 204 17.83 -9.51 -16.62
N ASP A 205 18.90 -9.13 -17.31
CA ASP A 205 19.47 -9.96 -18.37
C ASP A 205 20.31 -11.04 -17.72
N SER A 206 19.73 -12.19 -17.54
CA SER A 206 20.46 -13.33 -17.03
C SER A 206 19.82 -14.63 -17.47
N GLN A 207 20.60 -15.64 -17.50
CA GLN A 207 20.22 -17.03 -17.78
C GLN A 207 19.14 -17.60 -16.83
N GLY A 208 18.60 -16.77 -15.90
CA GLY A 208 17.50 -17.08 -15.02
C GLY A 208 16.40 -16.02 -15.13
N LYS A 209 15.23 -16.39 -15.65
CA LYS A 209 14.06 -15.53 -15.72
C LYS A 209 13.58 -15.19 -14.31
N LEU A 210 13.97 -14.03 -13.80
CA LEU A 210 13.41 -13.50 -12.56
C LEU A 210 11.95 -13.10 -12.81
N ARG A 211 11.09 -13.54 -11.92
CA ARG A 211 9.65 -13.23 -11.94
C ARG A 211 9.28 -12.36 -10.76
N LEU A 212 8.36 -11.43 -10.99
CA LEU A 212 7.77 -10.65 -9.91
C LEU A 212 7.03 -11.60 -8.94
N PRO A 213 7.45 -11.68 -7.67
CA PRO A 213 6.81 -12.60 -6.73
C PRO A 213 5.37 -12.19 -6.45
N VAL A 214 4.52 -13.20 -6.17
CA VAL A 214 3.17 -12.97 -5.67
C VAL A 214 3.26 -12.17 -4.37
N ARG A 215 2.44 -11.12 -4.28
CA ARG A 215 2.27 -10.32 -3.06
C ARG A 215 1.07 -10.84 -2.28
N TYR A 216 1.32 -11.34 -1.09
CA TYR A 216 0.31 -11.74 -0.12
C TYR A 216 0.05 -10.61 0.85
N LEU A 217 -1.21 -10.37 1.16
CA LEU A 217 -1.60 -9.32 2.06
C LEU A 217 -2.74 -9.79 2.96
N VAL A 218 -2.59 -9.54 4.26
CA VAL A 218 -3.61 -9.78 5.29
C VAL A 218 -3.82 -8.48 6.04
N ASN A 219 -5.06 -8.07 6.18
CA ASN A 219 -5.42 -6.98 7.08
C ASN A 219 -6.63 -7.34 7.91
N ALA A 220 -6.65 -6.89 9.15
CA ALA A 220 -7.74 -7.12 10.08
C ALA A 220 -7.88 -5.97 11.06
N GLY A 221 -9.07 -5.81 11.61
CA GLY A 221 -9.32 -4.81 12.63
C GLY A 221 -10.70 -4.94 13.26
N VAL A 222 -10.95 -4.07 14.22
CA VAL A 222 -12.19 -4.03 14.97
C VAL A 222 -12.69 -2.59 15.04
N SER A 223 -13.94 -2.36 14.70
CA SER A 223 -14.63 -1.09 14.91
C SER A 223 -15.34 -1.12 16.26
N LEU A 224 -14.84 -0.37 17.23
CA LEU A 224 -15.35 -0.30 18.60
C LEU A 224 -16.16 0.99 18.76
N LYS A 225 -17.46 0.86 18.95
CA LYS A 225 -18.35 2.00 19.25
C LYS A 225 -18.17 2.42 20.71
N LEU A 226 -17.75 3.65 20.89
CA LEU A 226 -17.60 4.30 22.19
C LEU A 226 -18.82 5.21 22.47
N GLY A 227 -18.87 5.79 23.66
CA GLY A 227 -19.88 6.82 23.95
C GLY A 227 -19.76 8.04 23.00
N ASN A 228 -20.85 8.79 22.84
CA ASN A 228 -20.94 9.98 22.00
C ASN A 228 -20.63 9.70 20.51
N ASP A 229 -21.04 8.54 20.00
CA ASP A 229 -20.85 8.11 18.62
C ASP A 229 -19.39 8.08 18.13
N MET A 230 -18.43 8.17 19.04
CA MET A 230 -17.02 7.95 18.72
C MET A 230 -16.77 6.50 18.34
N VAL A 231 -15.85 6.29 17.39
CA VAL A 231 -15.45 4.95 16.96
C VAL A 231 -13.96 4.82 17.05
N LEU A 232 -13.50 3.78 17.77
CA LEU A 232 -12.10 3.42 17.89
C LEU A 232 -11.82 2.21 16.98
N ILE A 233 -10.76 2.27 16.18
CA ILE A 233 -10.47 1.26 15.17
C ILE A 233 -9.02 0.79 15.31
N PRO A 234 -8.73 -0.17 16.22
CA PRO A 234 -7.47 -0.90 16.19
C PRO A 234 -7.41 -1.81 14.96
N HIS A 235 -6.24 -1.85 14.30
CA HIS A 235 -6.06 -2.62 13.09
C HIS A 235 -4.62 -3.08 12.91
N VAL A 236 -4.46 -4.12 12.08
CA VAL A 236 -3.16 -4.68 11.72
C VAL A 236 -3.10 -4.94 10.22
N LEU A 237 -1.89 -4.88 9.68
CA LEU A 237 -1.56 -5.22 8.31
C LEU A 237 -0.30 -6.08 8.28
N TYR A 238 -0.35 -7.12 7.48
CA TYR A 238 0.82 -7.91 7.09
C TYR A 238 0.85 -8.04 5.59
N ALA A 239 1.96 -7.68 4.97
CA ALA A 239 2.21 -7.91 3.55
C ALA A 239 3.55 -8.62 3.36
N ARG A 240 3.62 -9.51 2.37
CA ARG A 240 4.84 -10.22 1.96
C ARG A 240 4.90 -10.34 0.46
N GLN A 241 6.07 -10.01 -0.10
CA GLN A 241 6.38 -10.18 -1.52
C GLN A 241 7.83 -10.65 -1.67
N GLY A 242 8.00 -11.91 -2.05
CA GLY A 242 9.32 -12.53 -2.01
C GLY A 242 9.91 -12.54 -0.60
N ASN A 243 11.08 -11.91 -0.44
CA ASN A 243 11.74 -11.72 0.85
C ASN A 243 11.32 -10.44 1.58
N ALA A 244 10.68 -9.50 0.89
CA ALA A 244 10.20 -8.27 1.50
C ALA A 244 8.95 -8.53 2.37
N GLN A 245 8.94 -7.92 3.55
CA GLN A 245 7.84 -8.03 4.50
C GLN A 245 7.50 -6.66 5.07
N GLU A 246 6.23 -6.37 5.15
CA GLU A 246 5.70 -5.20 5.85
C GLU A 246 4.77 -5.66 6.98
N ARG A 247 4.97 -5.11 8.16
CA ARG A 247 4.14 -5.40 9.34
C ARG A 247 3.74 -4.07 9.95
N MET A 248 2.45 -3.86 10.08
CA MET A 248 1.92 -2.62 10.61
C MET A 248 0.83 -2.91 11.64
N ALA A 249 0.81 -2.13 12.70
CA ALA A 249 -0.29 -2.06 13.65
C ALA A 249 -0.66 -0.61 13.89
N GLY A 250 -1.93 -0.32 14.01
CA GLY A 250 -2.40 1.05 14.16
C GLY A 250 -3.70 1.18 14.91
N LEU A 251 -4.05 2.42 15.17
CA LEU A 251 -5.24 2.81 15.91
C LEU A 251 -5.75 4.13 15.37
N TYR A 252 -7.05 4.19 15.04
CA TYR A 252 -7.73 5.43 14.68
C TYR A 252 -8.92 5.67 15.59
N LEU A 253 -9.11 6.91 15.99
CA LEU A 253 -10.28 7.41 16.69
C LEU A 253 -11.03 8.36 15.75
N THR A 254 -12.30 8.06 15.48
CA THR A 254 -13.20 8.95 14.77
C THR A 254 -14.08 9.66 15.78
N ILE A 255 -14.11 10.97 15.72
CA ILE A 255 -14.83 11.87 16.64
C ILE A 255 -15.84 12.67 15.82
N PRO A 256 -17.15 12.43 15.97
CA PRO A 256 -18.17 13.22 15.32
C PRO A 256 -18.07 14.70 15.71
N TYR A 257 -18.23 15.59 14.74
CA TYR A 257 -18.25 17.04 14.92
C TYR A 257 -19.41 17.64 14.11
N GLY A 258 -20.52 17.92 14.79
CA GLY A 258 -21.75 18.31 14.11
C GLY A 258 -22.45 17.12 13.41
N GLU A 259 -23.34 17.42 12.46
CA GLU A 259 -24.20 16.40 11.82
C GLU A 259 -23.51 15.65 10.68
N THR A 260 -22.58 16.31 9.98
CA THR A 260 -21.98 15.79 8.73
C THR A 260 -20.46 15.78 8.73
N SER A 261 -19.85 16.12 9.85
CA SER A 261 -18.40 16.25 9.97
C SER A 261 -17.82 15.27 10.99
N GLU A 262 -16.61 14.83 10.77
CA GLU A 262 -15.88 13.92 11.66
C GLU A 262 -14.40 14.32 11.70
N LEU A 263 -13.82 14.35 12.88
CA LEU A 263 -12.37 14.41 13.07
C LEU A 263 -11.83 12.99 13.20
N ILE A 264 -10.68 12.73 12.60
CA ILE A 264 -10.01 11.43 12.67
C ILE A 264 -8.60 11.68 13.16
N ALA A 265 -8.21 11.00 14.23
CA ALA A 265 -6.88 11.09 14.77
C ALA A 265 -6.35 9.69 15.11
N GLY A 266 -5.07 9.48 14.92
CA GLY A 266 -4.47 8.19 15.24
C GLY A 266 -3.07 8.04 14.68
N GLY A 267 -2.68 6.81 14.42
CA GLY A 267 -1.40 6.52 13.81
C GLY A 267 -1.12 5.04 13.69
N ASN A 268 -0.04 4.75 12.98
CA ASN A 268 0.46 3.43 12.70
C ASN A 268 1.90 3.28 13.20
N ILE A 269 2.25 2.08 13.62
CA ILE A 269 3.62 1.64 13.82
C ILE A 269 3.91 0.64 12.70
N ARG A 270 4.82 0.99 11.80
CA ARG A 270 5.40 0.08 10.83
C ARG A 270 6.68 -0.49 11.42
N PHE A 271 6.63 -1.78 11.79
CA PHE A 271 7.70 -2.42 12.55
C PHE A 271 9.02 -2.39 11.79
N LYS A 272 10.10 -2.00 12.48
CA LYS A 272 11.47 -1.82 11.97
C LYS A 272 11.62 -0.68 10.93
N ASP A 273 10.60 0.16 10.73
CA ASP A 273 10.64 1.20 9.73
C ASP A 273 10.21 2.57 10.30
N ALA A 274 8.92 2.80 10.61
CA ALA A 274 8.45 4.12 10.96
C ALA A 274 7.31 4.14 11.99
N ILE A 275 7.18 5.26 12.68
CA ILE A 275 5.98 5.65 13.43
C ILE A 275 5.28 6.71 12.58
N VAL A 276 3.98 6.51 12.35
CA VAL A 276 3.19 7.30 11.40
C VAL A 276 2.00 7.94 12.10
N PRO A 277 2.11 9.14 12.67
CA PRO A 277 0.96 9.91 13.09
C PRO A 277 0.06 10.25 11.89
N TYR A 278 -1.23 10.26 12.15
CA TYR A 278 -2.28 10.55 11.17
C TYR A 278 -3.31 11.51 11.74
N ALA A 279 -3.75 12.44 10.91
CA ALA A 279 -4.90 13.29 11.16
C ALA A 279 -5.78 13.36 9.91
N GLY A 280 -7.09 13.36 10.10
CA GLY A 280 -8.05 13.45 9.02
C GLY A 280 -9.28 14.25 9.43
N PHE A 281 -9.97 14.77 8.43
CA PHE A 281 -11.20 15.51 8.59
C PHE A 281 -12.18 15.12 7.49
N THR A 282 -13.36 14.69 7.90
CA THR A 282 -14.49 14.45 7.00
C THR A 282 -15.47 15.60 7.08
N PHE A 283 -15.86 16.11 5.93
CA PHE A 283 -16.91 17.13 5.81
C PHE A 283 -17.86 16.74 4.68
N ASN A 284 -19.13 16.54 5.02
CA ASN A 284 -20.14 16.03 4.09
C ASN A 284 -19.71 14.73 3.39
N ASN A 285 -19.32 14.85 2.13
CA ASN A 285 -18.95 13.73 1.26
C ASN A 285 -17.44 13.66 0.97
N PHE A 286 -16.62 14.43 1.70
CA PHE A 286 -15.18 14.49 1.50
C PHE A 286 -14.45 14.12 2.76
N THR A 287 -13.38 13.37 2.62
CA THR A 287 -12.40 13.12 3.69
C THR A 287 -11.02 13.56 3.22
N LEU A 288 -10.39 14.45 3.96
CA LEU A 288 -8.99 14.82 3.81
C LEU A 288 -8.19 14.09 4.88
N GLY A 289 -7.13 13.39 4.49
CA GLY A 289 -6.20 12.71 5.39
C GLY A 289 -4.76 13.17 5.19
N MET A 290 -4.01 13.26 6.27
CA MET A 290 -2.59 13.61 6.27
C MET A 290 -1.84 12.67 7.22
N SER A 291 -0.66 12.21 6.80
CA SER A 291 0.25 11.46 7.65
C SER A 291 1.70 11.81 7.38
N TYR A 292 2.53 11.55 8.37
CA TYR A 292 3.96 11.81 8.31
C TYR A 292 4.73 10.63 8.91
N ASP A 293 5.67 10.07 8.12
CA ASP A 293 6.47 8.94 8.60
C ASP A 293 7.71 9.45 9.36
N ILE A 294 7.82 9.06 10.61
CA ILE A 294 8.97 9.30 11.46
C ILE A 294 9.78 8.01 11.51
N ASN A 295 10.98 8.02 10.91
CA ASN A 295 11.89 6.87 10.92
C ASN A 295 12.99 7.10 11.98
N PRO A 296 12.95 6.41 13.15
CA PRO A 296 13.90 6.62 14.23
C PRO A 296 15.32 6.16 13.87
N ALA A 297 15.46 5.07 13.09
CA ALA A 297 16.74 4.50 12.75
C ALA A 297 17.56 5.42 11.82
N LEU A 298 16.92 5.99 10.82
CA LEU A 298 17.56 6.91 9.87
C LEU A 298 17.88 8.27 10.53
N ARG A 299 17.02 8.71 11.45
CA ARG A 299 17.27 9.94 12.22
C ARG A 299 18.50 9.83 13.12
N SER A 300 18.73 8.65 13.70
CA SER A 300 19.92 8.40 14.54
C SER A 300 21.22 8.34 13.74
N SER A 301 21.17 8.00 12.46
CA SER A 301 22.33 7.97 11.54
C SER A 301 22.64 9.33 10.90
N GLY A 302 21.92 10.39 11.27
CA GLY A 302 22.09 11.73 10.69
C GLY A 302 21.47 11.89 9.29
N THR A 303 20.79 10.86 8.78
CA THR A 303 20.10 10.91 7.49
C THR A 303 18.68 11.41 7.71
N SER A 304 18.35 12.56 7.19
CA SER A 304 17.00 13.11 7.22
C SER A 304 16.14 12.38 6.19
N THR A 305 15.15 11.60 6.62
CA THR A 305 14.09 11.11 5.76
C THR A 305 12.79 11.79 6.12
N ASN A 306 12.22 12.48 5.16
CA ASN A 306 10.92 13.12 5.31
C ASN A 306 9.96 12.42 4.38
N THR A 307 8.99 11.70 4.94
CA THR A 307 7.93 11.09 4.16
C THR A 307 6.60 11.67 4.58
N PHE A 308 5.91 12.23 3.63
CA PHE A 308 4.61 12.86 3.81
C PHE A 308 3.59 12.23 2.89
N GLU A 309 2.38 11.98 3.40
CA GLU A 309 1.26 11.52 2.61
C GLU A 309 0.04 12.43 2.81
N ILE A 310 -0.65 12.66 1.71
CA ILE A 310 -1.95 13.35 1.69
C ILE A 310 -2.94 12.50 0.90
N SER A 311 -4.16 12.37 1.41
CA SER A 311 -5.26 11.69 0.72
C SER A 311 -6.49 12.57 0.69
N LEU A 312 -7.23 12.50 -0.42
CA LEU A 312 -8.53 13.11 -0.58
C LEU A 312 -9.50 12.05 -1.08
N THR A 313 -10.51 11.77 -0.31
CA THR A 313 -11.57 10.81 -0.65
C THR A 313 -12.89 11.54 -0.83
N PHE A 314 -13.51 11.32 -1.97
CA PHE A 314 -14.88 11.74 -2.24
C PHE A 314 -15.78 10.51 -2.26
N PHE A 315 -16.93 10.58 -1.60
CA PHE A 315 -17.88 9.46 -1.55
C PHE A 315 -19.33 9.94 -1.50
N LYS A 316 -20.22 9.08 -1.94
CA LYS A 316 -21.66 9.28 -1.74
C LYS A 316 -22.23 8.09 -0.98
N ARG A 317 -22.77 8.37 0.20
CA ARG A 317 -23.46 7.36 1.01
C ARG A 317 -24.76 6.94 0.34
N LYS A 318 -25.10 5.64 0.40
CA LYS A 318 -26.42 5.18 -0.07
C LYS A 318 -27.54 5.88 0.69
N SER A 319 -28.56 6.33 -0.07
CA SER A 319 -29.76 6.90 0.52
C SER A 319 -30.59 5.80 1.17
N GLY A 320 -30.82 5.89 2.48
CA GLY A 320 -31.60 4.92 3.27
C GLY A 320 -31.00 4.71 4.67
N ASN A 321 -31.75 4.04 5.57
CA ASN A 321 -31.29 3.65 6.91
C ASN A 321 -30.19 2.56 6.85
N TYR A 322 -29.14 2.79 6.07
CA TYR A 322 -28.03 1.87 5.97
C TYR A 322 -27.15 2.00 7.21
N ARG A 323 -27.25 1.01 8.07
CA ARG A 323 -26.39 0.81 9.23
C ARG A 323 -25.12 0.07 8.77
N GLY A 324 -24.31 0.73 7.95
CA GLY A 324 -23.07 0.16 7.44
C GLY A 324 -22.02 0.01 8.54
N VAL A 325 -21.21 -1.04 8.42
CA VAL A 325 -19.96 -1.14 9.19
C VAL A 325 -19.03 -0.04 8.68
N ARG A 326 -18.52 0.77 9.57
CA ARG A 326 -17.35 1.58 9.28
C ARG A 326 -16.14 0.63 9.28
N CYS A 327 -15.83 0.08 8.10
CA CYS A 327 -14.50 -0.47 7.87
C CYS A 327 -13.50 0.69 8.08
N PRO A 328 -12.21 0.47 8.46
CA PRO A 328 -11.22 1.54 8.47
C PRO A 328 -10.90 2.03 7.05
N VAL A 329 -11.85 1.95 6.20
CA VAL A 329 -11.92 2.55 4.88
C VAL A 329 -12.83 3.74 5.05
N PHE A 330 -12.22 4.87 5.36
CA PHE A 330 -12.92 6.15 5.54
C PHE A 330 -13.51 6.64 4.23
#